data_50e0f587bc73c0eeaefaf8367dd5839a
#
_entry.id   50e0f587bc73c0eeaefaf8367dd5839a
#
_cell.length_a   1.000
_cell.length_b   1.000
_cell.length_c   1.000
_cell.angle_alpha   90.00
_cell.angle_beta   90.00
_cell.angle_gamma   90.00
#
_symmetry.space_group_name_H-M   'P 1'
#
loop_
_entity.id
_entity.type
_entity.pdbx_description
1 polymer ?
#
loop_
_entity_poly.entity_id
_entity_poly.type
_entity_poly.pdbx_seq_one_letter_code
_entity_poly.pdbx_strand_id
1 'polypeptide(L)'
;MKKKFICTVCGYVHEGDEAPERCPQCKAPREKFKELVEKGESLQFACEHILGDGQVGNEEMVNHLRMEFNGECSEVGMYLAMSRQADREGYPEIAEAFKRYAFEEAEHAAKFAELLGEVVWDTKTNLEKRMRAEHGACEGKLGIAKTAKAQNWDAIHDTVHEMAKDEARHGKGFEALYKRYFGK
;
A
#
# COMPACT_ATOMS: atom_id res chain seq x y z
N MET A 1 -29.76 21.79 -2.31
CA MET A 1 -28.92 20.55 -2.21
C MET A 1 -29.88 19.38 -2.20
N LYS A 2 -29.64 18.35 -3.00
CA LYS A 2 -30.47 17.16 -3.00
C LYS A 2 -30.32 16.44 -1.66
N LYS A 3 -31.42 16.03 -1.07
CA LYS A 3 -31.48 15.27 0.18
C LYS A 3 -31.33 13.77 -0.11
N LYS A 4 -30.84 13.01 0.87
CA LYS A 4 -30.81 11.55 0.81
C LYS A 4 -31.86 10.95 1.75
N PHE A 5 -32.61 9.97 1.28
CA PHE A 5 -33.65 9.27 2.04
C PHE A 5 -33.38 7.78 2.01
N ILE A 6 -33.31 7.14 3.17
CA ILE A 6 -33.13 5.67 3.29
C ILE A 6 -34.46 5.00 3.55
N CYS A 7 -34.76 3.95 2.78
CA CYS A 7 -35.87 3.05 3.05
C CYS A 7 -35.55 2.16 4.26
N THR A 8 -36.33 2.29 5.34
CA THR A 8 -36.11 1.51 6.58
C THR A 8 -36.46 0.02 6.46
N VAL A 9 -37.04 -0.39 5.32
CA VAL A 9 -37.43 -1.80 5.07
C VAL A 9 -36.28 -2.54 4.36
N CYS A 10 -35.64 -1.94 3.33
CA CYS A 10 -34.67 -2.63 2.49
C CYS A 10 -33.32 -1.92 2.35
N GLY A 11 -33.12 -0.74 2.99
CA GLY A 11 -31.87 0.01 2.92
C GLY A 11 -31.64 0.79 1.62
N TYR A 12 -32.59 0.79 0.67
CA TYR A 12 -32.45 1.57 -0.57
C TYR A 12 -32.32 3.06 -0.25
N VAL A 13 -31.34 3.73 -0.86
CA VAL A 13 -31.12 5.17 -0.70
C VAL A 13 -31.61 5.90 -1.96
N HIS A 14 -32.50 6.88 -1.75
CA HIS A 14 -33.00 7.77 -2.78
C HIS A 14 -32.38 9.16 -2.62
N GLU A 15 -31.92 9.75 -3.72
CA GLU A 15 -31.45 11.14 -3.76
C GLU A 15 -32.48 12.02 -4.49
N GLY A 16 -33.01 13.00 -3.80
CA GLY A 16 -34.02 13.90 -4.35
C GLY A 16 -34.44 15.01 -3.37
N ASP A 17 -35.36 15.86 -3.77
CA ASP A 17 -35.91 16.92 -2.89
C ASP A 17 -36.88 16.34 -1.87
N GLU A 18 -37.51 15.20 -2.19
CA GLU A 18 -38.46 14.47 -1.34
C GLU A 18 -38.25 12.97 -1.47
N ALA A 19 -38.70 12.20 -0.46
CA ALA A 19 -38.77 10.76 -0.54
C ALA A 19 -39.78 10.29 -1.62
N PRO A 20 -39.50 9.22 -2.38
CA PRO A 20 -40.39 8.71 -3.40
C PRO A 20 -41.67 8.16 -2.78
N GLU A 21 -42.79 8.22 -3.49
CA GLU A 21 -44.07 7.68 -3.00
C GLU A 21 -44.02 6.20 -2.65
N ARG A 22 -43.20 5.45 -3.41
CA ARG A 22 -42.93 4.01 -3.15
C ARG A 22 -41.48 3.72 -3.41
N CYS A 23 -40.91 2.84 -2.57
CA CYS A 23 -39.58 2.36 -2.75
C CYS A 23 -39.44 1.60 -4.10
N PRO A 24 -38.51 1.98 -4.98
CA PRO A 24 -38.30 1.30 -6.26
C PRO A 24 -37.96 -0.18 -6.08
N GLN A 25 -37.27 -0.51 -4.98
CA GLN A 25 -36.77 -1.85 -4.72
C GLN A 25 -37.78 -2.76 -4.02
N CYS A 26 -38.36 -2.32 -2.90
CA CYS A 26 -39.24 -3.18 -2.08
C CYS A 26 -40.72 -2.75 -2.06
N LYS A 27 -41.08 -1.70 -2.81
CA LYS A 27 -42.44 -1.14 -2.91
C LYS A 27 -43.01 -0.61 -1.59
N ALA A 28 -42.20 -0.50 -0.53
CA ALA A 28 -42.61 0.12 0.72
C ALA A 28 -43.09 1.58 0.49
N PRO A 29 -44.13 2.05 1.20
CA PRO A 29 -44.65 3.42 1.01
C PRO A 29 -43.70 4.47 1.57
N ARG A 30 -43.93 5.76 1.18
CA ARG A 30 -43.09 6.92 1.54
C ARG A 30 -42.79 7.02 3.04
N GLU A 31 -43.74 6.67 3.91
CA GLU A 31 -43.59 6.75 5.37
C GLU A 31 -42.51 5.83 5.93
N LYS A 32 -42.03 4.91 5.11
CA LYS A 32 -40.89 4.04 5.46
C LYS A 32 -39.55 4.61 5.07
N PHE A 33 -39.51 5.82 4.53
CA PHE A 33 -38.25 6.52 4.32
C PHE A 33 -37.93 7.46 5.47
N LYS A 34 -36.67 7.53 5.82
CA LYS A 34 -36.11 8.53 6.75
C LYS A 34 -35.08 9.36 6.01
N GLU A 35 -35.11 10.68 6.22
CA GLU A 35 -34.04 11.55 5.73
C GLU A 35 -32.72 11.14 6.40
N LEU A 36 -31.72 10.82 5.57
CA LEU A 36 -30.35 10.67 6.03
C LEU A 36 -29.77 12.07 6.23
N VAL A 37 -29.97 12.61 7.40
CA VAL A 37 -29.22 13.77 7.83
C VAL A 37 -27.81 13.25 8.13
N GLU A 38 -26.87 13.61 7.27
CA GLU A 38 -25.46 13.46 7.63
C GLU A 38 -25.27 14.33 8.88
N LYS A 39 -25.29 13.70 10.05
CA LYS A 39 -24.88 14.38 11.28
C LYS A 39 -23.42 14.71 11.10
N GLY A 40 -23.14 15.93 10.70
CA GLY A 40 -21.80 16.46 10.51
C GLY A 40 -21.06 16.74 11.82
N GLU A 41 -21.16 15.86 12.77
CA GLU A 41 -20.21 15.76 13.87
C GLU A 41 -19.35 14.53 13.60
N SER A 42 -18.25 14.73 12.87
CA SER A 42 -17.14 13.79 12.95
C SER A 42 -16.71 13.79 14.41
N LEU A 43 -16.71 12.60 15.03
CA LEU A 43 -16.13 12.43 16.36
C LEU A 43 -14.67 12.91 16.30
N GLN A 44 -14.34 13.88 17.15
CA GLN A 44 -12.94 14.28 17.33
C GLN A 44 -12.32 13.33 18.34
N PHE A 45 -11.28 12.64 17.91
CA PHE A 45 -10.49 11.77 18.78
C PHE A 45 -9.39 12.60 19.46
N ALA A 46 -9.02 12.20 20.67
CA ALA A 46 -7.97 12.88 21.43
C ALA A 46 -6.58 12.78 20.78
N CYS A 47 -6.38 11.79 19.92
CA CYS A 47 -5.20 11.63 19.08
C CYS A 47 -5.62 10.99 17.74
N GLU A 48 -4.96 11.36 16.68
CA GLU A 48 -5.15 10.83 15.33
C GLU A 48 -3.80 10.42 14.78
N HIS A 49 -3.79 9.37 13.93
CA HIS A 49 -2.61 9.02 13.16
C HIS A 49 -2.53 9.91 11.91
N ILE A 50 -1.44 10.63 11.76
CA ILE A 50 -1.21 11.56 10.64
C ILE A 50 0.09 11.17 9.93
N LEU A 51 -0.01 10.93 8.62
CA LEU A 51 1.18 10.72 7.80
C LEU A 51 2.01 12.02 7.76
N GLY A 52 3.31 11.90 8.03
CA GLY A 52 4.22 13.02 8.01
C GLY A 52 4.38 13.76 9.35
N ASP A 53 3.86 13.23 10.46
CA ASP A 53 4.01 13.82 11.80
C ASP A 53 5.49 14.00 12.22
N GLY A 54 6.41 13.27 11.59
CA GLY A 54 7.85 13.43 11.79
C GLY A 54 8.46 14.65 11.09
N GLN A 55 7.70 15.38 10.27
CA GLN A 55 8.14 16.62 9.60
C GLN A 55 8.07 17.83 10.56
N VAL A 56 8.88 17.76 11.61
CA VAL A 56 8.85 18.70 12.74
C VAL A 56 9.56 20.04 12.51
N GLY A 57 9.92 20.38 11.24
CA GLY A 57 10.62 21.62 10.90
C GLY A 57 12.11 21.63 11.32
N ASN A 58 12.65 20.51 11.74
CA ASN A 58 14.06 20.31 12.04
C ASN A 58 14.67 19.36 11.00
N GLU A 59 15.46 19.91 10.08
CA GLU A 59 16.02 19.15 8.95
C GLU A 59 17.00 18.06 9.41
N GLU A 60 17.76 18.29 10.48
CA GLU A 60 18.67 17.29 11.03
C GLU A 60 17.89 16.07 11.54
N MET A 61 16.80 16.30 12.28
CA MET A 61 15.93 15.21 12.75
C MET A 61 15.29 14.45 11.60
N VAL A 62 14.76 15.17 10.58
CA VAL A 62 14.15 14.53 9.41
C VAL A 62 15.18 13.70 8.64
N ASN A 63 16.44 14.19 8.53
CA ASN A 63 17.50 13.41 7.91
C ASN A 63 17.86 12.17 8.71
N HIS A 64 17.85 12.21 10.05
CA HIS A 64 18.02 11.02 10.87
C HIS A 64 16.90 10.01 10.59
N LEU A 65 15.63 10.43 10.57
CA LEU A 65 14.51 9.53 10.23
C LEU A 65 14.65 8.88 8.84
N ARG A 66 15.18 9.63 7.85
CA ARG A 66 15.47 9.06 6.51
C ARG A 66 16.61 8.04 6.55
N MET A 67 17.63 8.29 7.35
CA MET A 67 18.74 7.35 7.53
C MET A 67 18.28 6.06 8.18
N GLU A 68 17.47 6.16 9.25
CA GLU A 68 16.88 5.00 9.91
C GLU A 68 15.97 4.23 8.94
N PHE A 69 15.05 4.89 8.22
CA PHE A 69 14.23 4.26 7.19
C PHE A 69 15.05 3.44 6.19
N ASN A 70 16.15 4.01 5.68
CA ASN A 70 17.01 3.31 4.73
C ASN A 70 17.80 2.16 5.38
N GLY A 71 18.21 2.32 6.62
CA GLY A 71 18.87 1.29 7.42
C GLY A 71 17.96 0.07 7.59
N GLU A 72 16.77 0.28 8.10
CA GLU A 72 15.77 -0.77 8.32
C GLU A 72 15.40 -1.50 7.01
N CYS A 73 15.16 -0.76 5.92
CA CYS A 73 14.91 -1.36 4.61
C CYS A 73 16.08 -2.26 4.15
N SER A 74 17.32 -1.87 4.43
CA SER A 74 18.51 -2.65 4.09
C SER A 74 18.63 -3.91 4.97
N GLU A 75 18.31 -3.81 6.24
CA GLU A 75 18.36 -4.91 7.20
C GLU A 75 17.36 -6.01 6.86
N VAL A 76 16.16 -5.67 6.38
CA VAL A 76 15.19 -6.64 5.85
C VAL A 76 15.85 -7.57 4.81
N GLY A 77 16.51 -6.99 3.81
CA GLY A 77 17.17 -7.75 2.75
C GLY A 77 18.36 -8.58 3.28
N MET A 78 19.19 -7.97 4.13
CA MET A 78 20.34 -8.63 4.73
C MET A 78 19.94 -9.82 5.61
N TYR A 79 18.97 -9.64 6.51
CA TYR A 79 18.54 -10.71 7.43
C TYR A 79 17.86 -11.86 6.68
N LEU A 80 17.07 -11.58 5.64
CA LEU A 80 16.53 -12.64 4.80
C LEU A 80 17.63 -13.43 4.06
N ALA A 81 18.69 -12.76 3.60
CA ALA A 81 19.85 -13.44 2.99
C ALA A 81 20.64 -14.25 4.01
N MET A 82 20.86 -13.71 5.22
CA MET A 82 21.52 -14.40 6.34
C MET A 82 20.71 -15.61 6.81
N SER A 83 19.39 -15.50 6.85
CA SER A 83 18.48 -16.63 7.14
C SER A 83 18.71 -17.79 6.17
N ARG A 84 18.72 -17.50 4.86
CA ARG A 84 18.98 -18.53 3.83
C ARG A 84 20.36 -19.13 3.94
N GLN A 85 21.37 -18.36 4.34
CA GLN A 85 22.73 -18.85 4.56
C GLN A 85 22.78 -19.77 5.77
N ALA A 86 22.20 -19.38 6.89
CA ALA A 86 22.13 -20.21 8.10
C ALA A 86 21.43 -21.56 7.84
N ASP A 87 20.35 -21.55 7.05
CA ASP A 87 19.64 -22.76 6.66
C ASP A 87 20.53 -23.70 5.82
N ARG A 88 21.26 -23.17 4.82
CA ARG A 88 22.20 -23.94 4.01
C ARG A 88 23.37 -24.55 4.85
N GLU A 89 23.73 -23.87 5.92
CA GLU A 89 24.77 -24.32 6.84
C GLU A 89 24.28 -25.30 7.91
N GLY A 90 22.95 -25.55 7.97
CA GLY A 90 22.35 -26.49 8.91
C GLY A 90 22.03 -25.89 10.28
N TYR A 91 21.82 -24.58 10.37
CA TYR A 91 21.42 -23.85 11.59
C TYR A 91 19.98 -23.33 11.53
N PRO A 92 18.97 -24.20 11.56
CA PRO A 92 17.57 -23.81 11.34
C PRO A 92 17.05 -22.82 12.40
N GLU A 93 17.48 -22.91 13.65
CA GLU A 93 17.07 -21.96 14.71
C GLU A 93 17.61 -20.55 14.44
N ILE A 94 18.85 -20.45 13.94
CA ILE A 94 19.45 -19.17 13.55
C ILE A 94 18.74 -18.61 12.31
N ALA A 95 18.45 -19.46 11.33
CA ALA A 95 17.71 -19.09 10.14
C ALA A 95 16.33 -18.50 10.48
N GLU A 96 15.58 -19.16 11.38
CA GLU A 96 14.30 -18.65 11.84
C GLU A 96 14.42 -17.33 12.65
N ALA A 97 15.47 -17.17 13.45
CA ALA A 97 15.70 -15.91 14.17
C ALA A 97 15.93 -14.75 13.19
N PHE A 98 16.82 -14.88 12.21
CA PHE A 98 17.03 -13.86 11.18
C PHE A 98 15.77 -13.53 10.39
N LYS A 99 15.01 -14.54 10.00
CA LYS A 99 13.77 -14.35 9.26
C LYS A 99 12.74 -13.57 10.07
N ARG A 100 12.58 -13.89 11.36
CA ARG A 100 11.68 -13.17 12.26
C ARG A 100 12.09 -11.72 12.41
N TYR A 101 13.37 -11.45 12.67
CA TYR A 101 13.88 -10.09 12.81
C TYR A 101 13.74 -9.29 11.52
N ALA A 102 13.96 -9.88 10.35
CA ALA A 102 13.69 -9.20 9.08
C ALA A 102 12.25 -8.64 8.96
N PHE A 103 11.25 -9.34 9.51
CA PHE A 103 9.89 -8.83 9.54
C PHE A 103 9.68 -7.75 10.61
N GLU A 104 10.41 -7.81 11.73
CA GLU A 104 10.40 -6.74 12.73
C GLU A 104 11.02 -5.45 12.16
N GLU A 105 12.13 -5.54 11.41
CA GLU A 105 12.74 -4.37 10.73
C GLU A 105 11.83 -3.83 9.61
N ALA A 106 11.06 -4.68 8.94
CA ALA A 106 10.05 -4.21 7.97
C ALA A 106 8.97 -3.36 8.63
N GLU A 107 8.54 -3.70 9.86
CA GLU A 107 7.59 -2.90 10.66
C GLU A 107 8.22 -1.59 11.13
N HIS A 108 9.52 -1.58 11.51
CA HIS A 108 10.24 -0.36 11.84
C HIS A 108 10.34 0.56 10.63
N ALA A 109 10.75 0.04 9.47
CA ALA A 109 10.80 0.80 8.22
C ALA A 109 9.42 1.40 7.87
N ALA A 110 8.33 0.64 8.03
CA ALA A 110 6.99 1.14 7.78
C ALA A 110 6.64 2.33 8.69
N LYS A 111 6.98 2.27 9.99
CA LYS A 111 6.74 3.37 10.94
C LYS A 111 7.54 4.63 10.57
N PHE A 112 8.81 4.48 10.18
CA PHE A 112 9.60 5.61 9.69
C PHE A 112 9.05 6.19 8.39
N ALA A 113 8.56 5.35 7.47
CA ALA A 113 7.89 5.81 6.26
C ALA A 113 6.63 6.63 6.53
N GLU A 114 5.83 6.22 7.53
CA GLU A 114 4.64 6.95 7.98
C GLU A 114 5.01 8.28 8.66
N LEU A 115 6.01 8.29 9.54
CA LEU A 115 6.51 9.52 10.18
C LEU A 115 7.02 10.53 9.14
N LEU A 116 7.73 10.06 8.12
CA LEU A 116 8.25 10.92 7.06
C LEU A 116 7.16 11.42 6.11
N GLY A 117 6.16 10.61 5.78
CA GLY A 117 5.13 10.95 4.79
C GLY A 117 5.67 11.19 3.38
N GLU A 118 6.90 10.74 3.07
CA GLU A 118 7.58 11.01 1.80
C GLU A 118 7.34 9.91 0.74
N VAL A 119 7.01 8.70 1.19
CA VAL A 119 6.83 7.53 0.32
C VAL A 119 5.47 6.85 0.47
N VAL A 120 4.62 7.41 1.33
CA VAL A 120 3.25 6.93 1.58
C VAL A 120 2.27 8.08 1.36
N TRP A 121 1.23 7.84 0.58
CA TRP A 121 0.15 8.77 0.26
C TRP A 121 -1.20 8.07 0.43
N ASP A 122 -2.28 8.67 -0.05
CA ASP A 122 -3.56 7.97 -0.17
C ASP A 122 -3.45 6.74 -1.10
N THR A 123 -4.35 5.77 -0.91
CA THR A 123 -4.30 4.47 -1.61
C THR A 123 -4.28 4.60 -3.13
N LYS A 124 -5.04 5.55 -3.68
CA LYS A 124 -5.08 5.78 -5.13
C LYS A 124 -3.73 6.25 -5.65
N THR A 125 -3.16 7.26 -5.00
CA THR A 125 -1.84 7.82 -5.32
C THR A 125 -0.73 6.78 -5.14
N ASN A 126 -0.78 5.95 -4.08
CA ASN A 126 0.16 4.85 -3.88
C ASN A 126 0.13 3.88 -5.06
N LEU A 127 -1.05 3.44 -5.50
CA LEU A 127 -1.19 2.55 -6.65
C LEU A 127 -0.65 3.17 -7.94
N GLU A 128 -0.97 4.43 -8.23
CA GLU A 128 -0.47 5.14 -9.42
C GLU A 128 1.06 5.23 -9.44
N LYS A 129 1.65 5.61 -8.32
CA LYS A 129 3.11 5.74 -8.20
C LYS A 129 3.79 4.38 -8.29
N ARG A 130 3.24 3.36 -7.62
CA ARG A 130 3.83 2.02 -7.65
C ARG A 130 3.77 1.38 -9.04
N MET A 131 2.64 1.45 -9.76
CA MET A 131 2.56 0.95 -11.14
C MET A 131 3.71 1.50 -12.01
N ARG A 132 3.98 2.81 -11.92
CA ARG A 132 5.06 3.45 -12.71
C ARG A 132 6.44 3.01 -12.25
N ALA A 133 6.64 2.89 -10.93
CA ALA A 133 7.91 2.46 -10.36
C ALA A 133 8.22 1.00 -10.73
N GLU A 134 7.24 0.09 -10.68
CA GLU A 134 7.41 -1.30 -11.08
C GLU A 134 7.74 -1.43 -12.59
N HIS A 135 7.10 -0.60 -13.42
CA HIS A 135 7.43 -0.54 -14.85
C HIS A 135 8.92 -0.16 -15.06
N GLY A 136 9.38 0.92 -14.43
CA GLY A 136 10.79 1.33 -14.52
C GLY A 136 11.76 0.30 -13.91
N ALA A 137 11.38 -0.34 -12.80
CA ALA A 137 12.19 -1.39 -12.17
C ALA A 137 12.31 -2.63 -13.09
N CYS A 138 11.23 -3.00 -13.78
CA CYS A 138 11.25 -4.08 -14.77
C CYS A 138 12.22 -3.77 -15.92
N GLU A 139 12.15 -2.56 -16.49
CA GLU A 139 13.05 -2.13 -17.57
C GLU A 139 14.51 -2.12 -17.12
N GLY A 140 14.79 -1.55 -15.94
CA GLY A 140 16.14 -1.48 -15.36
C GLY A 140 16.73 -2.87 -15.14
N LYS A 141 15.97 -3.77 -14.49
CA LYS A 141 16.41 -5.16 -14.26
C LYS A 141 16.61 -5.93 -15.56
N LEU A 142 15.73 -5.73 -16.55
CA LEU A 142 15.91 -6.35 -17.86
C LEU A 142 17.19 -5.85 -18.56
N GLY A 143 17.54 -4.56 -18.40
CA GLY A 143 18.79 -4.00 -18.89
C GLY A 143 20.01 -4.67 -18.27
N ILE A 144 20.02 -4.84 -16.93
CA ILE A 144 21.07 -5.57 -16.21
C ILE A 144 21.17 -7.01 -16.72
N ALA A 145 20.05 -7.72 -16.84
CA ALA A 145 20.03 -9.10 -17.32
C ALA A 145 20.62 -9.24 -18.74
N LYS A 146 20.27 -8.34 -19.66
CA LYS A 146 20.83 -8.31 -21.02
C LYS A 146 22.35 -8.12 -21.01
N THR A 147 22.84 -7.19 -20.20
CA THR A 147 24.29 -6.94 -20.03
C THR A 147 24.99 -8.18 -19.49
N ALA A 148 24.43 -8.79 -18.43
CA ALA A 148 24.98 -9.99 -17.81
C ALA A 148 25.04 -11.16 -18.82
N LYS A 149 24.01 -11.33 -19.64
CA LYS A 149 23.98 -12.37 -20.70
C LYS A 149 25.08 -12.16 -21.73
N ALA A 150 25.31 -10.94 -22.17
CA ALA A 150 26.36 -10.59 -23.12
C ALA A 150 27.78 -10.87 -22.59
N GLN A 151 27.95 -10.90 -21.25
CA GLN A 151 29.21 -11.17 -20.58
C GLN A 151 29.34 -12.62 -20.08
N ASN A 152 28.37 -13.49 -20.34
CA ASN A 152 28.27 -14.85 -19.81
C ASN A 152 28.24 -14.94 -18.27
N TRP A 153 27.63 -13.94 -17.61
CA TRP A 153 27.41 -13.93 -16.16
C TRP A 153 26.04 -14.55 -15.82
N ASP A 154 25.93 -15.86 -16.03
CA ASP A 154 24.64 -16.55 -15.98
C ASP A 154 23.93 -16.41 -14.64
N ALA A 155 24.65 -16.50 -13.51
CA ALA A 155 24.06 -16.33 -12.17
C ALA A 155 23.37 -14.95 -12.00
N ILE A 156 23.98 -13.88 -12.50
CA ILE A 156 23.41 -12.53 -12.47
C ILE A 156 22.23 -12.47 -13.42
N HIS A 157 22.41 -12.97 -14.67
CA HIS A 157 21.36 -12.97 -15.68
C HIS A 157 20.09 -13.65 -15.15
N ASP A 158 20.21 -14.90 -14.70
CA ASP A 158 19.05 -15.71 -14.32
C ASP A 158 18.31 -15.09 -13.13
N THR A 159 19.05 -14.66 -12.11
CA THR A 159 18.48 -14.04 -10.91
C THR A 159 17.75 -12.74 -11.26
N VAL A 160 18.40 -11.83 -11.98
CA VAL A 160 17.83 -10.49 -12.25
C VAL A 160 16.73 -10.55 -13.30
N HIS A 161 16.81 -11.51 -14.26
CA HIS A 161 15.76 -11.71 -15.24
C HIS A 161 14.44 -12.20 -14.60
N GLU A 162 14.51 -13.13 -13.64
CA GLU A 162 13.31 -13.53 -12.87
C GLU A 162 12.74 -12.36 -12.05
N MET A 163 13.59 -11.57 -11.40
CA MET A 163 13.15 -10.34 -10.72
C MET A 163 12.43 -9.37 -11.68
N ALA A 164 12.92 -9.19 -12.91
CA ALA A 164 12.26 -8.34 -13.90
C ALA A 164 10.85 -8.82 -14.24
N LYS A 165 10.63 -10.14 -14.29
CA LYS A 165 9.28 -10.73 -14.48
C LYS A 165 8.37 -10.47 -13.27
N ASP A 166 8.92 -10.52 -12.06
CA ASP A 166 8.18 -10.21 -10.85
C ASP A 166 7.72 -8.75 -10.84
N GLU A 167 8.60 -7.79 -11.21
CA GLU A 167 8.20 -6.37 -11.31
C GLU A 167 7.08 -6.15 -12.33
N ALA A 168 7.14 -6.85 -13.47
CA ALA A 168 6.06 -6.79 -14.45
C ALA A 168 4.74 -7.35 -13.89
N ARG A 169 4.79 -8.41 -13.09
CA ARG A 169 3.62 -8.99 -12.40
C ARG A 169 3.08 -8.05 -11.33
N HIS A 170 3.95 -7.42 -10.53
CA HIS A 170 3.57 -6.43 -9.52
C HIS A 170 2.87 -5.24 -10.17
N GLY A 171 3.47 -4.65 -11.21
CA GLY A 171 2.91 -3.51 -11.92
C GLY A 171 1.53 -3.80 -12.51
N LYS A 172 1.33 -4.98 -13.14
CA LYS A 172 0.04 -5.42 -13.65
C LYS A 172 -0.98 -5.65 -12.52
N GLY A 173 -0.54 -6.17 -11.39
CA GLY A 173 -1.38 -6.35 -10.20
C GLY A 173 -1.91 -5.02 -9.66
N PHE A 174 -1.02 -4.03 -9.50
CA PHE A 174 -1.41 -2.68 -9.09
C PHE A 174 -2.33 -1.99 -10.11
N GLU A 175 -2.06 -2.15 -11.41
CA GLU A 175 -2.92 -1.62 -12.47
C GLU A 175 -4.33 -2.21 -12.41
N ALA A 176 -4.45 -3.52 -12.21
CA ALA A 176 -5.74 -4.18 -12.09
C ALA A 176 -6.53 -3.69 -10.87
N LEU A 177 -5.87 -3.51 -9.72
CA LEU A 177 -6.46 -2.95 -8.52
C LEU A 177 -6.89 -1.49 -8.73
N TYR A 178 -6.02 -0.68 -9.33
CA TYR A 178 -6.35 0.71 -9.66
C TYR A 178 -7.60 0.81 -10.56
N LYS A 179 -7.65 0.03 -11.65
CA LYS A 179 -8.81 -0.01 -12.54
C LYS A 179 -10.08 -0.46 -11.82
N ARG A 180 -9.98 -1.44 -10.93
CA ARG A 180 -11.13 -1.98 -10.19
C ARG A 180 -11.74 -0.97 -9.22
N TYR A 181 -10.93 -0.20 -8.51
CA TYR A 181 -11.39 0.65 -7.42
C TYR A 181 -11.48 2.13 -7.80
N PHE A 182 -10.67 2.59 -8.75
CA PHE A 182 -10.53 4.01 -9.09
C PHE A 182 -10.68 4.30 -10.59
N GLY A 183 -10.72 3.28 -11.45
CA GLY A 183 -11.01 3.43 -12.87
C GLY A 183 -12.51 3.62 -13.08
N LYS A 184 -12.89 4.81 -13.57
CA LYS A 184 -14.23 5.10 -14.09
C LYS A 184 -14.13 5.25 -15.59
#